data_a6f18c6e919dcffb2e5df54dffc37cb5
#
_entry.id   a6f18c6e919dcffb2e5df54dffc37cb5
#
_cell.length_a   1.000
_cell.length_b   1.000
_cell.length_c   1.000
_cell.angle_alpha   90.00
_cell.angle_beta   90.00
_cell.angle_gamma   90.00
#
_symmetry.space_group_name_H-M   'P 1'
#
loop_
_entity.id
_entity.type
_entity.pdbx_description
1 polymer ?
#
loop_
_entity_poly.entity_id
_entity_poly.type
_entity_poly.pdbx_seq_one_letter_code
_entity_poly.pdbx_strand_id
1 'polypeptide(L)'
;PALMIADEPTTALDVVARAEILGLLSSLTSLPQAPALLLITHDLPAAAICENIAVLHDGAIIESGETRPVLTRPEHPVTAAMCEAGAEETIDGALAAAGAAA
;
A
#
# COMPACT_ATOMS: atom_id res chain seq x y z
N PRO A 1 -0.20 12.30 -17.66
CA PRO A 1 -1.47 11.60 -17.43
C PRO A 1 -2.07 11.99 -16.09
N ALA A 2 -3.41 11.94 -16.00
CA ALA A 2 -4.12 12.27 -14.78
C ALA A 2 -4.12 11.10 -13.76
N LEU A 3 -3.92 9.88 -14.25
CA LEU A 3 -3.94 8.68 -13.41
C LEU A 3 -2.90 7.69 -13.90
N MET A 4 -2.13 7.16 -12.96
CA MET A 4 -1.19 6.08 -13.20
C MET A 4 -1.70 4.83 -12.48
N ILE A 5 -1.73 3.69 -13.18
CA ILE A 5 -2.18 2.43 -12.61
C ILE A 5 -0.99 1.49 -12.53
N ALA A 6 -0.71 0.99 -11.34
CA ALA A 6 0.31 -0.03 -11.11
C ALA A 6 -0.38 -1.29 -10.57
N ASP A 7 -0.38 -2.36 -11.37
CA ASP A 7 -1.05 -3.60 -11.04
C ASP A 7 -0.01 -4.65 -10.64
N GLU A 8 0.02 -4.98 -9.35
CA GLU A 8 0.96 -5.94 -8.77
C GLU A 8 2.42 -5.65 -9.15
N PRO A 9 2.90 -4.39 -8.98
CA PRO A 9 4.22 -4.01 -9.50
C PRO A 9 5.37 -4.70 -8.77
N THR A 10 5.13 -5.26 -7.58
CA THR A 10 6.18 -5.88 -6.77
C THR A 10 6.10 -7.40 -6.72
N THR A 11 5.16 -7.99 -7.44
CA THR A 11 5.03 -9.44 -7.51
C THR A 11 6.30 -10.07 -8.09
N ALA A 12 6.79 -11.13 -7.45
CA ALA A 12 8.00 -11.87 -7.82
C ALA A 12 9.31 -11.11 -7.64
N LEU A 13 9.30 -9.91 -7.06
CA LEU A 13 10.53 -9.19 -6.73
C LEU A 13 11.06 -9.60 -5.34
N ASP A 14 12.37 -9.56 -5.17
CA ASP A 14 12.97 -9.76 -3.86
C ASP A 14 12.76 -8.51 -2.98
N VAL A 15 13.18 -8.60 -1.70
CA VAL A 15 12.93 -7.53 -0.73
C VAL A 15 13.59 -6.21 -1.15
N VAL A 16 14.81 -6.27 -1.66
CA VAL A 16 15.55 -5.05 -2.05
C VAL A 16 14.91 -4.41 -3.28
N ALA A 17 14.63 -5.22 -4.31
CA ALA A 17 14.01 -4.70 -5.53
C ALA A 17 12.61 -4.15 -5.26
N ARG A 18 11.85 -4.80 -4.37
CA ARG A 18 10.54 -4.33 -3.98
C ARG A 18 10.63 -2.94 -3.33
N ALA A 19 11.57 -2.78 -2.39
CA ALA A 19 11.77 -1.50 -1.71
C ALA A 19 12.15 -0.40 -2.70
N GLU A 20 12.99 -0.70 -3.68
CA GLU A 20 13.39 0.26 -4.70
C GLU A 20 12.21 0.71 -5.56
N ILE A 21 11.37 -0.23 -5.99
CA ILE A 21 10.19 0.08 -6.81
C ILE A 21 9.19 0.92 -6.02
N LEU A 22 8.92 0.55 -4.77
CA LEU A 22 7.99 1.30 -3.92
C LEU A 22 8.52 2.70 -3.63
N GLY A 23 9.82 2.85 -3.42
CA GLY A 23 10.45 4.15 -3.24
C GLY A 23 10.32 5.02 -4.48
N LEU A 24 10.49 4.43 -5.67
CA LEU A 24 10.33 5.13 -6.93
C LEU A 24 8.89 5.61 -7.13
N LEU A 25 7.91 4.74 -6.88
CA LEU A 25 6.49 5.11 -6.99
C LEU A 25 6.14 6.24 -6.03
N SER A 26 6.60 6.15 -4.79
CA SER A 26 6.37 7.18 -3.79
C SER A 26 6.97 8.51 -4.22
N SER A 27 8.19 8.49 -4.76
CA SER A 27 8.86 9.70 -5.26
C SER A 27 8.09 10.33 -6.42
N LEU A 28 7.61 9.51 -7.37
CA LEU A 28 6.87 10.02 -8.52
C LEU A 28 5.56 10.69 -8.11
N THR A 29 4.87 10.14 -7.10
CA THR A 29 3.60 10.70 -6.65
C THR A 29 3.78 11.94 -5.76
N SER A 30 4.99 12.22 -5.31
CA SER A 30 5.30 13.40 -4.50
C SER A 30 5.69 14.61 -5.33
N LEU A 31 5.87 14.46 -6.64
CA LEU A 31 6.23 15.58 -7.52
C LEU A 31 5.07 16.54 -7.72
N PRO A 32 5.35 17.84 -7.92
CA PRO A 32 4.31 18.78 -8.32
C PRO A 32 3.64 18.31 -9.62
N GLN A 33 2.31 18.41 -9.69
CA GLN A 33 1.53 17.97 -10.85
C GLN A 33 1.64 16.47 -11.13
N ALA A 34 2.02 15.68 -10.13
CA ALA A 34 2.08 14.24 -10.28
C ALA A 34 0.69 13.66 -10.57
N PRO A 35 0.59 12.59 -11.37
CA PRO A 35 -0.68 11.89 -11.54
C PRO A 35 -1.08 11.21 -10.24
N ALA A 36 -2.38 10.97 -10.08
CA ALA A 36 -2.85 10.10 -9.02
C ALA A 36 -2.38 8.67 -9.29
N LEU A 37 -2.07 7.92 -8.23
CA LEU A 37 -1.63 6.53 -8.35
C LEU A 37 -2.72 5.60 -7.84
N LEU A 38 -3.15 4.67 -8.69
CA LEU A 38 -3.96 3.53 -8.28
C LEU A 38 -3.04 2.30 -8.21
N LEU A 39 -2.75 1.86 -7.00
CA LEU A 39 -1.90 0.70 -6.76
C LEU A 39 -2.76 -0.50 -6.43
N ILE A 40 -2.66 -1.56 -7.24
CA ILE A 40 -3.38 -2.81 -7.03
C ILE A 40 -2.37 -3.84 -6.54
N THR A 41 -2.56 -4.34 -5.32
CA THR A 41 -1.62 -5.27 -4.72
C THR A 41 -2.26 -6.06 -3.59
N HIS A 42 -1.76 -7.28 -3.36
CA HIS A 42 -2.07 -8.05 -2.16
C HIS A 42 -0.98 -7.91 -1.09
N ASP A 43 0.03 -7.11 -1.37
CA ASP A 43 1.16 -6.86 -0.49
C ASP A 43 0.85 -5.62 0.37
N LEU A 44 0.49 -5.81 1.63
CA LEU A 44 0.11 -4.71 2.50
C LEU A 44 1.24 -3.71 2.74
N PRO A 45 2.50 -4.12 2.92
CA PRO A 45 3.59 -3.13 2.97
C PRO A 45 3.66 -2.23 1.74
N ALA A 46 3.36 -2.78 0.56
CA ALA A 46 3.30 -1.97 -0.66
C ALA A 46 2.17 -0.94 -0.59
N ALA A 47 1.01 -1.34 -0.06
CA ALA A 47 -0.13 -0.44 0.08
C ALA A 47 0.17 0.74 1.02
N ALA A 48 1.13 0.60 1.91
CA ALA A 48 1.47 1.65 2.87
C ALA A 48 1.99 2.95 2.22
N ILE A 49 2.42 2.91 0.97
CA ILE A 49 2.85 4.14 0.27
C ILE A 49 1.67 5.01 -0.17
N CYS A 50 0.46 4.50 -0.14
CA CYS A 50 -0.74 5.21 -0.58
C CYS A 50 -1.42 5.90 0.60
N GLU A 51 -2.10 7.02 0.31
CA GLU A 51 -2.83 7.77 1.33
C GLU A 51 -4.12 7.07 1.76
N ASN A 52 -4.79 6.42 0.81
CA ASN A 52 -6.05 5.75 1.03
C ASN A 52 -5.98 4.32 0.52
N ILE A 53 -6.80 3.47 1.10
CA ILE A 53 -6.84 2.05 0.79
C ILE A 53 -8.29 1.58 0.70
N ALA A 54 -8.53 0.63 -0.19
CA ALA A 54 -9.79 -0.12 -0.23
C ALA A 54 -9.42 -1.60 -0.25
N VAL A 55 -9.99 -2.36 0.67
CA VAL A 55 -9.74 -3.80 0.77
C VAL A 55 -10.87 -4.53 0.09
N LEU A 56 -10.52 -5.37 -0.89
CA LEU A 56 -11.50 -6.19 -1.62
C LEU A 56 -11.44 -7.63 -1.13
N HIS A 57 -12.63 -8.22 -1.00
CA HIS A 57 -12.77 -9.63 -0.67
C HIS A 57 -14.09 -10.14 -1.26
N ASP A 58 -14.03 -11.27 -1.96
CA ASP A 58 -15.19 -11.89 -2.61
C ASP A 58 -15.98 -10.90 -3.49
N GLY A 59 -15.26 -10.06 -4.22
CA GLY A 59 -15.86 -9.13 -5.17
C GLY A 59 -16.48 -7.89 -4.55
N ALA A 60 -16.26 -7.65 -3.25
CA ALA A 60 -16.82 -6.50 -2.55
C ALA A 60 -15.73 -5.74 -1.80
N ILE A 61 -15.90 -4.44 -1.67
CA ILE A 61 -15.07 -3.63 -0.79
C ILE A 61 -15.57 -3.83 0.63
N ILE A 62 -14.73 -4.42 1.49
CA ILE A 62 -15.10 -4.74 2.86
C ILE A 62 -14.64 -3.71 3.86
N GLU A 63 -13.63 -2.92 3.49
CA GLU A 63 -13.11 -1.86 4.34
C GLU A 63 -12.41 -0.84 3.47
N SER A 64 -12.53 0.44 3.79
CA SER A 64 -11.83 1.50 3.07
C SER A 64 -11.61 2.70 4.00
N GLY A 65 -10.66 3.54 3.63
CA GLY A 65 -10.33 4.74 4.40
C GLY A 65 -8.87 5.11 4.25
N GLU A 66 -8.39 5.93 5.18
CA GLU A 66 -6.98 6.28 5.23
C GLU A 66 -6.15 5.03 5.52
N THR A 67 -5.02 4.92 4.84
CA THR A 67 -4.20 3.71 4.87
C THR A 67 -3.70 3.37 6.28
N ARG A 68 -3.17 4.35 7.00
CA ARG A 68 -2.58 4.08 8.32
C ARG A 68 -3.60 3.52 9.32
N PRO A 69 -4.78 4.14 9.52
CA PRO A 69 -5.78 3.56 10.43
C PRO A 69 -6.27 2.18 10.00
N VAL A 70 -6.47 1.96 8.71
CA VAL A 70 -6.95 0.66 8.22
C VAL A 70 -5.90 -0.43 8.48
N LEU A 71 -4.62 -0.15 8.27
CA LEU A 71 -3.57 -1.15 8.44
C LEU A 71 -3.19 -1.37 9.90
N THR A 72 -3.32 -0.36 10.76
CA THR A 72 -2.93 -0.48 12.18
C THR A 72 -4.08 -0.86 13.09
N ARG A 73 -5.31 -0.50 12.73
CA ARG A 73 -6.52 -0.80 13.52
C ARG A 73 -7.65 -1.24 12.58
N PRO A 74 -7.49 -2.40 11.92
CA PRO A 74 -8.50 -2.86 10.98
C PRO A 74 -9.80 -3.21 11.71
N GLU A 75 -10.91 -2.81 11.11
CA GLU A 75 -12.24 -3.07 11.68
C GLU A 75 -12.85 -4.38 11.18
N HIS A 76 -12.46 -4.81 9.97
CA HIS A 76 -12.99 -6.03 9.39
C HIS A 76 -12.06 -7.22 9.68
N PRO A 77 -12.61 -8.39 10.06
CA PRO A 77 -11.79 -9.57 10.38
C PRO A 77 -10.87 -10.02 9.23
N VAL A 78 -11.32 -9.90 7.99
CA VAL A 78 -10.49 -10.26 6.84
C VAL A 78 -9.29 -9.32 6.72
N THR A 79 -9.51 -8.02 6.89
CA THR A 79 -8.43 -7.04 6.88
C THR A 79 -7.43 -7.32 7.99
N ALA A 80 -7.93 -7.64 9.19
CA ALA A 80 -7.07 -7.99 10.32
C ALA A 80 -6.22 -9.22 10.03
N ALA A 81 -6.82 -10.24 9.41
CA ALA A 81 -6.09 -11.45 9.02
C ALA A 81 -5.00 -11.17 7.99
N MET A 82 -5.29 -10.30 7.03
CA MET A 82 -4.30 -9.88 6.03
C MET A 82 -3.13 -9.13 6.68
N CYS A 83 -3.43 -8.26 7.65
CA CYS A 83 -2.41 -7.53 8.38
C CYS A 83 -1.52 -8.47 9.19
N GLU A 84 -2.09 -9.47 9.83
CA GLU A 84 -1.31 -10.48 10.57
C GLU A 84 -0.42 -11.29 9.63
N ALA A 85 -0.93 -11.68 8.48
CA ALA A 85 -0.15 -12.42 7.50
C ALA A 85 1.03 -11.61 6.98
N GLY A 86 0.88 -10.29 6.88
CA GLY A 86 1.93 -9.38 6.46
C GLY A 86 2.83 -8.88 7.59
N ALA A 87 2.59 -9.28 8.85
CA ALA A 87 3.31 -8.72 9.99
C ALA A 87 4.81 -9.03 9.95
N GLU A 88 5.20 -10.15 9.37
CA GLU A 88 6.61 -10.51 9.21
C GLU A 88 7.38 -9.53 8.32
N GLU A 89 6.66 -8.80 7.49
CA GLU A 89 7.25 -7.80 6.60
C GLU A 89 7.27 -6.39 7.20
N THR A 90 7.07 -6.30 8.51
CA THR A 90 7.17 -5.06 9.27
C THR A 90 6.28 -3.94 8.69
N ILE A 91 4.96 -4.14 8.76
CA ILE A 91 3.99 -3.13 8.32
C ILE A 91 4.25 -1.80 9.03
N ASP A 92 4.57 -1.84 10.31
CA ASP A 92 4.88 -0.63 11.08
C ASP A 92 6.10 0.10 10.51
N GLY A 93 7.13 -0.64 10.08
CA GLY A 93 8.28 -0.05 9.43
C GLY A 93 7.93 0.59 8.08
N ALA A 94 7.10 -0.08 7.29
CA ALA A 94 6.65 0.45 6.02
C ALA A 94 5.81 1.71 6.20
N LEU A 95 4.92 1.71 7.19
CA LEU A 95 4.11 2.88 7.51
C LEU A 95 4.97 4.05 8.02
N ALA A 96 5.98 3.76 8.82
CA ALA A 96 6.90 4.79 9.31
C ALA A 96 7.68 5.41 8.14
N ALA A 97 8.15 4.60 7.19
CA ALA A 97 8.85 5.09 6.03
C ALA A 97 7.94 5.94 5.13
N ALA A 98 6.70 5.48 4.90
CA ALA A 98 5.72 6.23 4.11
C ALA A 98 5.33 7.53 4.81
N GLY A 99 5.17 7.51 6.13
CA GLY A 99 4.87 8.70 6.91
C GLY A 99 6.00 9.72 6.88
N ALA A 100 7.26 9.26 6.87
CA ALA A 100 8.41 10.14 6.76
C ALA A 100 8.49 10.81 5.39
N ALA A 101 8.00 10.13 4.35
CA ALA A 101 7.97 10.67 3.00
C ALA A 101 6.80 11.64 2.78
N ALA A 102 5.80 11.54 3.60
CA ALA A 102 4.67 12.44 3.56
C ALA A 102 4.96 13.74 4.30
#